data_193b7200b671a0959cbfca1fbbfe9cd1
#
_entry.id   193b7200b671a0959cbfca1fbbfe9cd1
#
_cell.length_a   1.000
_cell.length_b   1.000
_cell.length_c   1.000
_cell.angle_alpha   90.00
_cell.angle_beta   90.00
_cell.angle_gamma   90.00
#
_symmetry.space_group_name_H-M   'P 1'
#
loop_
_entity.id
_entity.type
_entity.pdbx_description
1 polymer ?
#
loop_
_entity_poly.entity_id
_entity_poly.type
_entity_poly.pdbx_seq_one_letter_code
_entity_poly.pdbx_strand_id
1 'polypeptide(L)'
;DTPIFEKYNIERQIKTSFGKTVSMSKGAYLIIEHTEALHVIDVNSGNRSNKATNQEDTAMEVNMIAAAEIARQLRLRDMGGIIVVDFIDMSNPENRKVLFDFLKEEMDDDKAKHKILPPSKFGLVQITRQRVRPEVNIKTREEDPNNENAEIEAPILIIDRIASDLERILKAHSDVVL
;
A
#
# COMPACT_ATOMS: atom_id res chain seq x y z
N ASP A 1 30.91 5.04 -16.67
CA ASP A 1 29.93 6.01 -16.09
C ASP A 1 28.64 5.26 -15.82
N THR A 2 28.21 5.26 -14.57
CA THR A 2 26.95 4.62 -14.17
C THR A 2 25.78 5.39 -14.77
N PRO A 3 24.80 4.73 -15.42
CA PRO A 3 23.61 5.38 -15.93
C PRO A 3 22.88 6.19 -14.84
N ILE A 4 22.30 7.33 -15.20
CA ILE A 4 21.73 8.27 -14.24
C ILE A 4 20.60 7.64 -13.40
N PHE A 5 19.79 6.75 -13.97
CA PHE A 5 18.70 6.08 -13.28
C PHE A 5 19.22 5.09 -12.22
N GLU A 6 20.28 4.37 -12.54
CA GLU A 6 20.96 3.49 -11.56
C GLU A 6 21.62 4.31 -10.45
N LYS A 7 22.31 5.41 -10.81
CA LYS A 7 22.99 6.29 -9.84
C LYS A 7 22.05 6.83 -8.77
N TYR A 8 20.81 7.13 -9.11
CA TYR A 8 19.79 7.67 -8.21
C TYR A 8 18.75 6.63 -7.79
N ASN A 9 18.95 5.35 -8.10
CA ASN A 9 18.01 4.26 -7.80
C ASN A 9 16.57 4.53 -8.26
N ILE A 10 16.39 5.23 -9.38
CA ILE A 10 15.07 5.65 -9.87
C ILE A 10 14.24 4.44 -10.29
N GLU A 11 14.86 3.49 -11.00
CA GLU A 11 14.17 2.26 -11.44
C GLU A 11 13.64 1.45 -10.26
N ARG A 12 14.44 1.31 -9.21
CA ARG A 12 14.03 0.65 -7.95
C ARG A 12 12.83 1.37 -7.33
N GLN A 13 12.89 2.70 -7.20
CA GLN A 13 11.80 3.49 -6.64
C GLN A 13 10.50 3.33 -7.45
N ILE A 14 10.60 3.31 -8.78
CA ILE A 14 9.45 3.09 -9.66
C ILE A 14 8.87 1.70 -9.42
N LYS A 15 9.67 0.63 -9.53
CA LYS A 15 9.20 -0.75 -9.36
C LYS A 15 8.57 -0.97 -7.98
N THR A 16 9.20 -0.45 -6.92
CA THR A 16 8.66 -0.54 -5.54
C THR A 16 7.33 0.20 -5.40
N SER A 17 7.20 1.38 -6.02
CA SER A 17 6.00 2.21 -5.93
C SER A 17 4.81 1.66 -6.71
N PHE A 18 5.04 0.83 -7.73
CA PHE A 18 3.99 0.27 -8.60
C PHE A 18 3.76 -1.23 -8.38
N GLY A 19 4.42 -1.84 -7.42
CA GLY A 19 4.21 -3.25 -7.05
C GLY A 19 2.79 -3.52 -6.54
N LYS A 20 2.39 -4.80 -6.56
CA LYS A 20 1.14 -5.26 -5.94
C LYS A 20 1.12 -4.96 -4.44
N THR A 21 2.25 -5.14 -3.77
CA THR A 21 2.44 -4.85 -2.35
C THR A 21 3.15 -3.50 -2.20
N VAL A 22 2.58 -2.61 -1.43
CA VAL A 22 3.14 -1.30 -1.09
C VAL A 22 3.49 -1.27 0.38
N SER A 23 4.77 -1.24 0.70
CA SER A 23 5.25 -1.15 2.08
C SER A 23 5.00 0.24 2.65
N MET A 24 4.51 0.28 3.88
CA MET A 24 4.28 1.50 4.64
C MET A 24 5.21 1.56 5.86
N SER A 25 5.20 2.69 6.55
CA SER A 25 5.95 2.83 7.79
C SER A 25 5.50 1.81 8.86
N LYS A 26 6.39 1.51 9.79
CA LYS A 26 6.12 0.63 10.93
C LYS A 26 5.80 -0.83 10.55
N GLY A 27 6.17 -1.29 9.35
CA GLY A 27 5.98 -2.67 8.90
C GLY A 27 4.58 -3.00 8.41
N ALA A 28 3.69 -2.02 8.32
CA ALA A 28 2.39 -2.17 7.66
C ALA A 28 2.56 -2.15 6.13
N TYR A 29 1.56 -2.67 5.41
CA TYR A 29 1.59 -2.68 3.95
C TYR A 29 0.18 -2.72 3.35
N LEU A 30 0.07 -2.24 2.11
CA LEU A 30 -1.12 -2.38 1.29
C LEU A 30 -0.94 -3.51 0.29
N ILE A 31 -2.02 -4.21 -0.03
CA ILE A 31 -2.12 -5.07 -1.21
C ILE A 31 -3.10 -4.40 -2.17
N ILE A 32 -2.63 -4.07 -3.38
CA ILE A 32 -3.44 -3.43 -4.41
C ILE A 32 -3.68 -4.42 -5.54
N GLU A 33 -4.94 -4.75 -5.78
CA GLU A 33 -5.36 -5.67 -6.82
C GLU A 33 -6.31 -4.99 -7.80
N HIS A 34 -6.17 -5.34 -9.06
CA HIS A 34 -7.02 -4.89 -10.15
C HIS A 34 -7.89 -6.05 -10.61
N THR A 35 -9.17 -5.82 -10.64
CA THR A 35 -10.12 -6.73 -11.28
C THR A 35 -10.65 -6.09 -12.56
N GLU A 36 -11.42 -6.83 -13.35
CA GLU A 36 -12.04 -6.28 -14.56
C GLU A 36 -12.97 -5.09 -14.27
N ALA A 37 -13.64 -5.09 -13.12
CA ALA A 37 -14.67 -4.13 -12.78
C ALA A 37 -14.24 -3.06 -11.78
N LEU A 38 -13.32 -3.37 -10.86
CA LEU A 38 -12.96 -2.49 -9.74
C LEU A 38 -11.54 -2.77 -9.25
N HIS A 39 -11.03 -1.84 -8.45
CA HIS A 39 -9.78 -1.99 -7.71
C HIS A 39 -10.08 -2.36 -6.26
N VAL A 40 -9.27 -3.24 -5.68
CA VAL A 40 -9.35 -3.62 -4.27
C VAL A 40 -8.04 -3.27 -3.59
N ILE A 41 -8.11 -2.65 -2.44
CA ILE A 41 -6.97 -2.31 -1.60
C ILE A 41 -7.20 -2.90 -0.21
N ASP A 42 -6.33 -3.82 0.19
CA ASP A 42 -6.35 -4.46 1.50
C ASP A 42 -5.25 -3.87 2.39
N VAL A 43 -5.59 -3.51 3.63
CA VAL A 43 -4.69 -2.89 4.60
C VAL A 43 -4.21 -3.91 5.61
N ASN A 44 -2.90 -4.09 5.71
CA ASN A 44 -2.28 -5.07 6.59
C ASN A 44 -1.36 -4.41 7.62
N SER A 45 -1.51 -4.78 8.90
CA SER A 45 -0.68 -4.28 10.00
C SER A 45 0.70 -4.94 10.09
N GLY A 46 0.95 -5.99 9.29
CA GLY A 46 2.16 -6.80 9.44
C GLY A 46 2.24 -7.51 10.79
N ASN A 47 3.44 -7.72 11.29
CA ASN A 47 3.68 -8.50 12.53
C ASN A 47 3.35 -7.76 13.85
N ARG A 48 2.55 -6.69 13.82
CA ARG A 48 2.21 -5.89 15.01
C ARG A 48 1.09 -6.49 15.88
N SER A 49 0.40 -7.50 15.41
CA SER A 49 -0.75 -8.10 16.10
C SER A 49 -0.46 -8.74 17.47
N ASN A 50 0.82 -8.82 17.88
CA ASN A 50 1.24 -9.64 19.03
C ASN A 50 1.64 -8.87 20.30
N LYS A 51 1.51 -7.55 20.37
CA LYS A 51 1.77 -6.82 21.63
C LYS A 51 0.46 -6.32 22.21
N ALA A 52 0.22 -6.63 23.46
CA ALA A 52 -0.96 -6.35 24.29
C ALA A 52 -1.28 -4.85 24.53
N THR A 53 -0.85 -3.98 23.66
CA THR A 53 -1.32 -2.61 23.55
C THR A 53 -2.62 -2.62 22.74
N ASN A 54 -3.58 -1.89 23.21
CA ASN A 54 -4.94 -1.73 22.69
C ASN A 54 -5.03 -1.99 21.18
N GLN A 55 -5.66 -3.09 20.77
CA GLN A 55 -5.79 -3.49 19.36
C GLN A 55 -6.45 -2.40 18.54
N GLU A 56 -7.39 -1.66 19.13
CA GLU A 56 -8.07 -0.53 18.52
C GLU A 56 -7.11 0.62 18.17
N ASP A 57 -6.18 0.98 19.08
CA ASP A 57 -5.21 2.06 18.84
C ASP A 57 -4.22 1.67 17.73
N THR A 58 -3.83 0.40 17.69
CA THR A 58 -2.97 -0.12 16.63
C THR A 58 -3.68 -0.09 15.26
N ALA A 59 -4.94 -0.49 15.22
CA ALA A 59 -5.76 -0.45 14.01
C ALA A 59 -5.92 0.99 13.53
N MET A 60 -6.24 1.92 14.43
CA MET A 60 -6.37 3.35 14.10
C MET A 60 -5.07 3.93 13.52
N GLU A 61 -3.93 3.66 14.17
CA GLU A 61 -2.64 4.15 13.71
C GLU A 61 -2.29 3.63 12.30
N VAL A 62 -2.47 2.33 12.06
CA VAL A 62 -2.19 1.71 10.75
C VAL A 62 -3.15 2.23 9.69
N ASN A 63 -4.43 2.34 10.00
CA ASN A 63 -5.43 2.85 9.07
C ASN A 63 -5.19 4.31 8.66
N MET A 64 -4.72 5.16 9.58
CA MET A 64 -4.35 6.55 9.25
C MET A 64 -3.15 6.61 8.29
N ILE A 65 -2.11 5.81 8.54
CA ILE A 65 -0.96 5.68 7.63
C ILE A 65 -1.43 5.16 6.27
N ALA A 66 -2.32 4.17 6.26
CA ALA A 66 -2.87 3.58 5.05
C ALA A 66 -3.70 4.59 4.26
N ALA A 67 -4.53 5.41 4.90
CA ALA A 67 -5.35 6.41 4.23
C ALA A 67 -4.52 7.43 3.43
N ALA A 68 -3.44 7.95 4.04
CA ALA A 68 -2.50 8.85 3.37
C ALA A 68 -1.81 8.17 2.17
N GLU A 69 -1.33 6.92 2.36
CA GLU A 69 -0.68 6.18 1.29
C GLU A 69 -1.66 5.79 0.17
N ILE A 70 -2.90 5.42 0.49
CA ILE A 70 -3.95 5.13 -0.50
C ILE A 70 -4.20 6.36 -1.38
N ALA A 71 -4.42 7.53 -0.78
CA ALA A 71 -4.61 8.77 -1.51
C ALA A 71 -3.41 9.06 -2.45
N ARG A 72 -2.19 8.84 -1.97
CA ARG A 72 -0.97 8.95 -2.78
C ARG A 72 -0.95 7.95 -3.93
N GLN A 73 -1.29 6.68 -3.70
CA GLN A 73 -1.30 5.62 -4.70
C GLN A 73 -2.36 5.85 -5.79
N LEU A 74 -3.54 6.33 -5.42
CA LEU A 74 -4.59 6.67 -6.39
C LEU A 74 -4.11 7.75 -7.38
N ARG A 75 -3.41 8.78 -6.88
CA ARG A 75 -2.83 9.83 -7.72
C ARG A 75 -1.64 9.32 -8.54
N LEU A 76 -0.73 8.56 -7.92
CA LEU A 76 0.49 8.08 -8.55
C LEU A 76 0.21 7.13 -9.72
N ARG A 77 -0.73 6.20 -9.54
CA ARG A 77 -1.12 5.19 -10.54
C ARG A 77 -2.20 5.69 -11.50
N ASP A 78 -2.76 6.86 -11.28
CA ASP A 78 -3.97 7.36 -11.97
C ASP A 78 -5.16 6.37 -11.89
N MET A 79 -5.28 5.68 -10.77
CA MET A 79 -6.37 4.71 -10.57
C MET A 79 -7.72 5.42 -10.61
N GLY A 80 -8.62 4.94 -11.46
CA GLY A 80 -9.95 5.51 -11.63
C GLY A 80 -11.04 4.44 -11.74
N GLY A 81 -12.26 4.82 -11.53
CA GLY A 81 -13.41 3.91 -11.47
C GLY A 81 -13.83 3.65 -10.03
N ILE A 82 -14.19 2.43 -9.72
CA ILE A 82 -14.60 2.01 -8.37
C ILE A 82 -13.40 1.42 -7.65
N ILE A 83 -13.10 1.94 -6.47
CA ILE A 83 -12.05 1.45 -5.59
C ILE A 83 -12.70 1.05 -4.26
N VAL A 84 -12.45 -0.17 -3.81
CA VAL A 84 -12.89 -0.67 -2.51
C VAL A 84 -11.67 -0.83 -1.63
N VAL A 85 -11.69 -0.19 -0.48
CA VAL A 85 -10.64 -0.26 0.53
C VAL A 85 -11.15 -1.06 1.71
N ASP A 86 -10.40 -2.09 2.09
CA ASP A 86 -10.62 -2.88 3.29
C ASP A 86 -9.63 -2.42 4.38
N PHE A 87 -10.10 -1.55 5.26
CA PHE A 87 -9.34 -1.08 6.40
C PHE A 87 -9.40 -2.09 7.55
N ILE A 88 -8.39 -2.06 8.41
CA ILE A 88 -8.40 -2.89 9.63
C ILE A 88 -9.62 -2.52 10.45
N ASP A 89 -10.37 -3.54 10.89
CA ASP A 89 -11.59 -3.37 11.68
C ASP A 89 -11.35 -2.54 12.94
N MET A 90 -12.26 -1.60 13.17
CA MET A 90 -12.30 -0.76 14.37
C MET A 90 -13.69 -0.85 15.00
N SER A 91 -13.73 -1.15 16.28
CA SER A 91 -14.96 -1.27 17.04
C SER A 91 -15.58 0.09 17.36
N ASN A 92 -14.73 1.11 17.58
CA ASN A 92 -15.17 2.45 17.99
C ASN A 92 -15.71 3.25 16.78
N PRO A 93 -16.99 3.67 16.79
CA PRO A 93 -17.57 4.49 15.73
C PRO A 93 -16.87 5.85 15.53
N GLU A 94 -16.34 6.45 16.60
CA GLU A 94 -15.62 7.74 16.51
C GLU A 94 -14.31 7.55 15.74
N ASN A 95 -13.57 6.47 15.96
CA ASN A 95 -12.35 6.17 15.22
C ASN A 95 -12.64 5.98 13.73
N ARG A 96 -13.74 5.29 13.38
CA ARG A 96 -14.16 5.14 11.98
C ARG A 96 -14.50 6.48 11.34
N LYS A 97 -15.13 7.39 12.09
CA LYS A 97 -15.43 8.73 11.61
C LYS A 97 -14.16 9.56 11.40
N VAL A 98 -13.25 9.54 12.37
CA VAL A 98 -11.96 10.24 12.26
C VAL A 98 -11.16 9.74 11.06
N LEU A 99 -11.08 8.41 10.85
CA LEU A 99 -10.45 7.83 9.66
C LEU A 99 -11.09 8.32 8.36
N PHE A 100 -12.42 8.33 8.30
CA PHE A 100 -13.16 8.77 7.12
C PHE A 100 -12.92 10.25 6.80
N ASP A 101 -12.94 11.10 7.82
CA ASP A 101 -12.71 12.54 7.66
C ASP A 101 -11.25 12.80 7.23
N PHE A 102 -10.28 12.07 7.80
CA PHE A 102 -8.88 12.13 7.40
C PHE A 102 -8.65 11.67 5.96
N LEU A 103 -9.27 10.55 5.54
CA LEU A 103 -9.16 10.09 4.15
C LEU A 103 -9.69 11.13 3.16
N LYS A 104 -10.75 11.85 3.52
CA LYS A 104 -11.26 12.95 2.69
C LYS A 104 -10.24 14.08 2.59
N GLU A 105 -9.64 14.48 3.72
CA GLU A 105 -8.60 15.52 3.75
C GLU A 105 -7.41 15.15 2.86
N GLU A 106 -6.92 13.91 2.94
CA GLU A 106 -5.83 13.41 2.09
C GLU A 106 -6.19 13.36 0.60
N MET A 107 -7.48 13.26 0.29
CA MET A 107 -7.98 13.27 -1.08
C MET A 107 -8.31 14.66 -1.62
N ASP A 108 -8.35 15.71 -0.79
CA ASP A 108 -8.71 17.08 -1.22
C ASP A 108 -7.69 17.63 -2.24
N ASP A 109 -6.43 17.21 -2.18
CA ASP A 109 -5.39 17.57 -3.16
C ASP A 109 -5.53 16.85 -4.51
N ASP A 110 -6.46 15.89 -4.65
CA ASP A 110 -6.66 15.16 -5.89
C ASP A 110 -7.45 15.99 -6.90
N LYS A 111 -6.82 16.30 -8.02
CA LYS A 111 -7.43 17.06 -9.13
C LYS A 111 -8.53 16.30 -9.87
N ALA A 112 -8.57 14.97 -9.75
CA ALA A 112 -9.63 14.17 -10.34
C ALA A 112 -10.89 14.22 -9.47
N LYS A 113 -12.05 14.37 -10.10
CA LYS A 113 -13.32 14.32 -9.39
C LYS A 113 -13.48 12.96 -8.72
N HIS A 114 -13.77 12.98 -7.44
CA HIS A 114 -13.94 11.77 -6.66
C HIS A 114 -15.09 11.90 -5.65
N LYS A 115 -15.56 10.77 -5.17
CA LYS A 115 -16.55 10.67 -4.10
C LYS A 115 -16.17 9.52 -3.20
N ILE A 116 -16.15 9.75 -1.90
CA ILE A 116 -15.87 8.75 -0.87
C ILE A 116 -17.17 8.50 -0.12
N LEU A 117 -17.56 7.23 -0.01
CA LEU A 117 -18.72 6.84 0.80
C LEU A 117 -18.27 6.52 2.24
N PRO A 118 -19.11 6.81 3.24
CA PRO A 118 -18.83 6.42 4.62
C PRO A 118 -18.55 4.91 4.74
N PRO A 119 -17.73 4.50 5.72
CA PRO A 119 -17.45 3.09 5.96
C PRO A 119 -18.73 2.28 6.11
N SER A 120 -18.78 1.13 5.46
CA SER A 120 -19.86 0.17 5.63
C SER A 120 -19.86 -0.42 7.05
N LYS A 121 -20.88 -1.21 7.40
CA LYS A 121 -20.92 -1.95 8.66
C LYS A 121 -19.76 -2.95 8.83
N PHE A 122 -19.13 -3.32 7.72
CA PHE A 122 -18.01 -4.27 7.64
C PHE A 122 -16.67 -3.55 7.45
N GLY A 123 -16.56 -2.26 7.72
CA GLY A 123 -15.30 -1.51 7.62
C GLY A 123 -14.88 -1.11 6.19
N LEU A 124 -15.58 -1.58 5.16
CA LEU A 124 -15.24 -1.27 3.77
C LEU A 124 -15.54 0.19 3.42
N VAL A 125 -14.57 0.86 2.80
CA VAL A 125 -14.72 2.21 2.25
C VAL A 125 -14.74 2.12 0.72
N GLN A 126 -15.74 2.72 0.11
CA GLN A 126 -15.84 2.82 -1.35
C GLN A 126 -15.45 4.22 -1.81
N ILE A 127 -14.53 4.28 -2.78
CA ILE A 127 -14.12 5.50 -3.47
C ILE A 127 -14.51 5.36 -4.94
N THR A 128 -15.14 6.39 -5.49
CA THR A 128 -15.33 6.52 -6.93
C THR A 128 -14.49 7.68 -7.41
N ARG A 129 -13.59 7.43 -8.35
CA ARG A 129 -12.67 8.44 -8.89
C ARG A 129 -12.78 8.50 -10.41
N GLN A 130 -12.87 9.72 -10.96
CA GLN A 130 -12.94 9.91 -12.40
C GLN A 130 -11.67 9.40 -13.08
N ARG A 131 -11.81 8.64 -14.16
CA ARG A 131 -10.70 8.28 -15.04
C ARG A 131 -10.34 9.50 -15.89
N VAL A 132 -9.19 10.10 -15.61
CA VAL A 132 -8.68 11.28 -16.33
C VAL A 132 -7.71 10.86 -17.42
N ARG A 133 -6.88 9.86 -17.13
CA ARG A 133 -5.89 9.27 -18.03
C ARG A 133 -5.95 7.75 -17.94
N PRO A 134 -5.34 7.03 -18.90
CA PRO A 134 -5.11 5.60 -18.72
C PRO A 134 -4.30 5.37 -17.44
N GLU A 135 -4.65 4.32 -16.70
CA GLU A 135 -3.93 3.92 -15.51
C GLU A 135 -2.48 3.60 -15.85
N VAL A 136 -1.57 4.05 -14.99
CA VAL A 136 -0.13 3.75 -15.14
C VAL A 136 0.11 2.34 -14.66
N ASN A 137 0.39 1.45 -15.60
CA ASN A 137 0.74 0.07 -15.32
C ASN A 137 2.22 -0.16 -15.67
N ILE A 138 3.03 -0.42 -14.66
CA ILE A 138 4.45 -0.73 -14.82
C ILE A 138 4.63 -2.23 -14.56
N LYS A 139 5.26 -2.92 -15.50
CA LYS A 139 5.60 -4.33 -15.31
C LYS A 139 6.59 -4.46 -14.15
N THR A 140 6.11 -5.03 -13.06
CA THR A 140 6.91 -5.38 -11.88
C THR A 140 7.35 -6.84 -11.89
N ARG A 141 6.95 -7.59 -12.92
CA ARG A 141 7.34 -8.97 -13.19
C ARG A 141 8.18 -9.03 -14.44
N GLU A 142 9.11 -9.96 -14.45
CA GLU A 142 10.02 -10.26 -15.56
C GLU A 142 9.84 -11.72 -15.97
N GLU A 143 10.19 -12.05 -17.22
CA GLU A 143 10.15 -13.43 -17.69
C GLU A 143 11.12 -14.27 -16.86
N ASP A 144 10.70 -15.47 -16.46
CA ASP A 144 11.59 -16.40 -15.74
C ASP A 144 12.64 -16.91 -16.70
N PRO A 145 13.94 -16.65 -16.47
CA PRO A 145 15.00 -17.13 -17.35
C PRO A 145 15.10 -18.66 -17.43
N ASN A 146 14.44 -19.38 -16.53
CA ASN A 146 14.43 -20.85 -16.49
C ASN A 146 13.12 -21.46 -17.01
N ASN A 147 12.09 -20.64 -17.27
CA ASN A 147 10.78 -21.11 -17.74
C ASN A 147 10.06 -20.01 -18.55
N GLU A 148 10.13 -20.11 -19.87
CA GLU A 148 9.56 -19.15 -20.82
C GLU A 148 8.05 -18.87 -20.66
N ASN A 149 7.32 -19.70 -19.92
CA ASN A 149 5.89 -19.53 -19.66
C ASN A 149 5.58 -19.04 -18.25
N ALA A 150 6.59 -18.68 -17.46
CA ALA A 150 6.43 -18.18 -16.11
C ALA A 150 6.95 -16.74 -16.00
N GLU A 151 6.30 -15.97 -15.16
CA GLU A 151 6.75 -14.64 -14.75
C GLU A 151 7.20 -14.68 -13.29
N ILE A 152 8.37 -14.13 -13.01
CA ILE A 152 8.90 -13.93 -11.67
C ILE A 152 8.82 -12.44 -11.29
N GLU A 153 8.76 -12.18 -9.99
CA GLU A 153 8.89 -10.82 -9.47
C GLU A 153 10.28 -10.28 -9.83
N ALA A 154 10.35 -9.02 -10.27
CA ALA A 154 11.62 -8.42 -10.65
C ALA A 154 12.65 -8.60 -9.52
N PRO A 155 13.89 -9.06 -9.81
CA PRO A 155 14.89 -9.36 -8.78
C PRO A 155 15.13 -8.23 -7.79
N ILE A 156 15.03 -6.98 -8.25
CA ILE A 156 15.19 -5.80 -7.40
C ILE A 156 14.13 -5.72 -6.29
N LEU A 157 12.89 -6.17 -6.54
CA LEU A 157 11.82 -6.21 -5.53
C LEU A 157 12.04 -7.33 -4.52
N ILE A 158 12.60 -8.46 -4.97
CA ILE A 158 12.97 -9.59 -4.11
C ILE A 158 14.07 -9.15 -3.15
N ILE A 159 15.10 -8.46 -3.65
CA ILE A 159 16.20 -7.92 -2.85
C ILE A 159 15.69 -6.94 -1.80
N ASP A 160 14.76 -6.06 -2.15
CA ASP A 160 14.16 -5.10 -1.22
C ASP A 160 13.38 -5.79 -0.11
N ARG A 161 12.63 -6.83 -0.44
CA ARG A 161 11.92 -7.63 0.56
C ARG A 161 12.89 -8.32 1.51
N ILE A 162 13.95 -8.95 0.98
CA ILE A 162 14.99 -9.59 1.80
C ILE A 162 15.68 -8.55 2.70
N ALA A 163 16.05 -7.38 2.18
CA ALA A 163 16.67 -6.32 2.97
C ALA A 163 15.75 -5.83 4.10
N SER A 164 14.46 -5.62 3.80
CA SER A 164 13.47 -5.24 4.80
C SER A 164 13.27 -6.31 5.87
N ASP A 165 13.23 -7.58 5.48
CA ASP A 165 13.10 -8.70 6.41
C ASP A 165 14.36 -8.84 7.31
N LEU A 166 15.56 -8.63 6.74
CA LEU A 166 16.80 -8.62 7.50
C LEU A 166 16.83 -7.47 8.51
N GLU A 167 16.47 -6.25 8.12
CA GLU A 167 16.37 -5.12 9.05
C GLU A 167 15.40 -5.40 10.20
N ARG A 168 14.25 -6.02 9.89
CA ARG A 168 13.26 -6.41 10.90
C ARG A 168 13.83 -7.44 11.88
N ILE A 169 14.53 -8.47 11.36
CA ILE A 169 15.17 -9.50 12.18
C ILE A 169 16.26 -8.89 13.07
N LEU A 170 17.11 -8.04 12.51
CA LEU A 170 18.17 -7.36 13.26
C LEU A 170 17.60 -6.47 14.37
N LYS A 171 16.54 -5.71 14.08
CA LYS A 171 15.86 -4.88 15.10
C LYS A 171 15.17 -5.70 16.18
N ALA A 172 14.66 -6.88 15.84
CA ALA A 172 14.02 -7.79 16.81
C ALA A 172 15.05 -8.51 17.70
N HIS A 173 16.30 -8.63 17.27
CA HIS A 173 17.38 -9.33 17.96
C HIS A 173 18.52 -8.39 18.37
N SER A 174 18.28 -7.07 18.47
CA SER A 174 19.25 -6.08 18.88
C SER A 174 19.81 -6.28 20.31
N ASP A 175 19.21 -7.17 21.09
CA ASP A 175 19.66 -7.56 22.44
C ASP A 175 20.60 -8.77 22.45
N VAL A 176 20.91 -9.34 21.29
CA VAL A 176 21.94 -10.40 21.18
C VAL A 176 23.27 -9.73 20.92
N VAL A 177 23.94 -9.34 21.98
CA VAL A 177 25.35 -8.95 21.95
C VAL A 177 26.18 -10.21 21.60
N LEU A 178 26.92 -10.14 20.50
CA LEU A 178 27.99 -11.08 20.17
C LEU A 178 29.18 -10.86 21.10
#